data_8a4aaae4442dbc8d0f9681114b1a744b
#
_entry.id   8a4aaae4442dbc8d0f9681114b1a744b
#
_cell.length_a   1.000
_cell.length_b   1.000
_cell.length_c   1.000
_cell.angle_alpha   90.00
_cell.angle_beta   90.00
_cell.angle_gamma   90.00
#
_symmetry.space_group_name_H-M   'P 1'
#
loop_
_entity.id
_entity.type
_entity.pdbx_description
1 polymer ?
#
loop_
_entity_poly.entity_id
_entity_poly.type
_entity_poly.pdbx_seq_one_letter_code
_entity_poly.pdbx_strand_id
1 'polypeptide(L)'
;MPDINTIRIATRGSALALAQANMIFAQCRKTFPQLNFEIKILKTTGDKLQTQGVKPGQSLPKGLFTKELEVALVKNRADLAVHSLKDLPTELPAGLTLGAITKREDPREVLLYRDHSDRRGFDPGLTIAELPANLTVATSSPRRKAQLLRLRPDWNIVEIRGNVPTRLDKLAIDPQIDATVLAHAGLRRLDFEAGKDGLLRGDAVPDGTCATIVETSEMLPCVGQGAIGIEIRENDERIAKLCQRLNHFNTQVCAEAERSFLSAMGGGCQSPVAAHAEVRREKIHMPGLSFGDGAQYNEAIVTGELNESQALGQALADQVKANL
;
A
#
# COMPACT_ATOMS: atom_id res chain seq x y z
N MET A 1 9.51 -23.41 -28.48
CA MET A 1 8.27 -22.62 -28.31
C MET A 1 8.02 -22.51 -26.82
N PRO A 2 7.61 -21.38 -26.25
CA PRO A 2 7.24 -21.34 -24.85
C PRO A 2 6.10 -22.34 -24.62
N ASP A 3 6.20 -23.11 -23.54
CA ASP A 3 5.18 -24.07 -23.13
C ASP A 3 3.87 -23.31 -22.89
N ILE A 4 2.86 -23.61 -23.73
CA ILE A 4 1.54 -22.97 -23.68
C ILE A 4 0.87 -23.15 -22.29
N ASN A 5 1.29 -24.15 -21.54
CA ASN A 5 0.74 -24.48 -20.23
C ASN A 5 1.43 -23.75 -19.06
N THR A 6 2.52 -23.03 -19.30
CA THR A 6 3.23 -22.29 -18.27
C THR A 6 2.80 -20.82 -18.26
N ILE A 7 2.38 -20.33 -17.08
CA ILE A 7 2.00 -18.93 -16.79
C ILE A 7 3.13 -18.26 -16.03
N ARG A 8 3.64 -17.16 -16.53
CA ARG A 8 4.77 -16.41 -15.97
C ARG A 8 4.26 -15.23 -15.15
N ILE A 9 4.54 -15.27 -13.86
CA ILE A 9 4.17 -14.25 -12.86
C ILE A 9 5.34 -13.30 -12.65
N ALA A 10 5.24 -12.07 -13.15
CA ALA A 10 6.26 -11.06 -12.94
C ALA A 10 6.11 -10.40 -11.57
N THR A 11 7.23 -10.17 -10.90
CA THR A 11 7.30 -9.44 -9.62
C THR A 11 8.66 -8.76 -9.46
N ARG A 12 8.73 -7.84 -8.48
CA ARG A 12 9.99 -7.20 -8.05
C ARG A 12 10.78 -8.12 -7.11
N GLY A 13 12.06 -7.80 -6.92
CA GLY A 13 12.95 -8.58 -6.04
C GLY A 13 12.90 -8.21 -4.55
N SER A 14 12.06 -7.24 -4.11
CA SER A 14 11.95 -6.92 -2.69
C SER A 14 11.23 -8.02 -1.91
N ALA A 15 11.57 -8.21 -0.64
CA ALA A 15 10.98 -9.25 0.21
C ALA A 15 9.44 -9.20 0.19
N LEU A 16 8.84 -8.00 0.31
CA LEU A 16 7.39 -7.84 0.29
C LEU A 16 6.79 -8.20 -1.08
N ALA A 17 7.44 -7.81 -2.19
CA ALA A 17 6.95 -8.16 -3.53
C ALA A 17 7.02 -9.66 -3.79
N LEU A 18 8.10 -10.32 -3.33
CA LEU A 18 8.24 -11.77 -3.40
C LEU A 18 7.18 -12.49 -2.55
N ALA A 19 6.93 -12.01 -1.32
CA ALA A 19 5.86 -12.56 -0.48
C ALA A 19 4.50 -12.48 -1.18
N GLN A 20 4.16 -11.33 -1.77
CA GLN A 20 2.93 -11.14 -2.54
C GLN A 20 2.85 -12.07 -3.76
N ALA A 21 3.94 -12.18 -4.53
CA ALA A 21 3.97 -13.06 -5.69
C ALA A 21 3.85 -14.54 -5.31
N ASN A 22 4.47 -14.97 -4.21
CA ASN A 22 4.33 -16.33 -3.68
C ASN A 22 2.90 -16.63 -3.22
N MET A 23 2.21 -15.66 -2.60
CA MET A 23 0.78 -15.80 -2.24
C MET A 23 -0.08 -16.04 -3.50
N ILE A 24 0.12 -15.23 -4.54
CA ILE A 24 -0.61 -15.38 -5.81
C ILE A 24 -0.25 -16.70 -6.49
N PHE A 25 1.02 -17.06 -6.53
CA PHE A 25 1.50 -18.34 -7.08
C PHE A 25 0.83 -19.54 -6.37
N ALA A 26 0.79 -19.53 -5.04
CA ALA A 26 0.14 -20.59 -4.26
C ALA A 26 -1.37 -20.66 -4.56
N GLN A 27 -2.05 -19.50 -4.64
CA GLN A 27 -3.46 -19.43 -4.98
C GLN A 27 -3.72 -19.93 -6.41
N CYS A 28 -2.88 -19.55 -7.38
CA CYS A 28 -2.95 -20.03 -8.75
C CYS A 28 -2.80 -21.55 -8.83
N ARG A 29 -1.79 -22.13 -8.20
CA ARG A 29 -1.59 -23.59 -8.18
C ARG A 29 -2.76 -24.35 -7.55
N LYS A 30 -3.36 -23.81 -6.49
CA LYS A 30 -4.53 -24.40 -5.84
C LYS A 30 -5.77 -24.35 -6.75
N THR A 31 -5.96 -23.23 -7.47
CA THR A 31 -7.16 -22.99 -8.28
C THR A 31 -7.06 -23.67 -9.65
N PHE A 32 -5.84 -23.80 -10.20
CA PHE A 32 -5.58 -24.32 -11.55
C PHE A 32 -4.47 -25.40 -11.53
N PRO A 33 -4.72 -26.56 -10.91
CA PRO A 33 -3.70 -27.59 -10.71
C PRO A 33 -3.15 -28.18 -12.03
N GLN A 34 -3.87 -28.00 -13.13
CA GLN A 34 -3.47 -28.45 -14.48
C GLN A 34 -2.51 -27.50 -15.20
N LEU A 35 -2.27 -26.28 -14.66
CA LEU A 35 -1.37 -25.30 -15.25
C LEU A 35 -0.06 -25.23 -14.48
N ASN A 36 1.01 -24.92 -15.20
CA ASN A 36 2.30 -24.62 -14.62
C ASN A 36 2.43 -23.12 -14.36
N PHE A 37 3.04 -22.75 -13.25
CA PHE A 37 3.30 -21.35 -12.90
C PHE A 37 4.77 -21.17 -12.58
N GLU A 38 5.35 -20.06 -13.01
CA GLU A 38 6.71 -19.66 -12.68
C GLU A 38 6.75 -18.19 -12.22
N ILE A 39 7.55 -17.91 -11.19
CA ILE A 39 7.78 -16.52 -10.75
C ILE A 39 8.99 -15.97 -11.49
N LYS A 40 8.81 -14.79 -12.09
CA LYS A 40 9.84 -14.06 -12.83
C LYS A 40 10.21 -12.78 -12.08
N ILE A 41 11.38 -12.78 -11.47
CA ILE A 41 11.87 -11.63 -10.70
C ILE A 41 12.50 -10.63 -11.65
N LEU A 42 12.00 -9.38 -11.64
CA LEU A 42 12.49 -8.28 -12.43
C LEU A 42 13.08 -7.19 -11.52
N LYS A 43 14.29 -6.75 -11.84
CA LYS A 43 14.93 -5.63 -11.15
C LYS A 43 14.40 -4.32 -11.71
N THR A 44 13.76 -3.50 -10.86
CA THR A 44 13.24 -2.21 -11.29
C THR A 44 14.22 -1.06 -11.03
N THR A 45 14.05 0.03 -11.75
CA THR A 45 14.81 1.28 -11.52
C THR A 45 14.57 1.79 -10.10
N GLY A 46 13.35 1.64 -9.57
CA GLY A 46 13.01 2.01 -8.20
C GLY A 46 13.79 1.20 -7.15
N ASP A 47 13.97 -0.11 -7.37
CA ASP A 47 14.76 -0.95 -6.46
C ASP A 47 16.25 -0.52 -6.46
N LYS A 48 16.80 -0.14 -7.62
CA LYS A 48 18.17 0.38 -7.72
C LYS A 48 18.35 1.70 -6.97
N LEU A 49 17.40 2.63 -7.14
CA LEU A 49 17.44 3.93 -6.45
C LEU A 49 17.23 3.80 -4.93
N GLN A 50 16.46 2.83 -4.46
CA GLN A 50 16.36 2.54 -3.03
C GLN A 50 17.69 2.07 -2.43
N THR A 51 18.50 1.35 -3.20
CA THR A 51 19.81 0.85 -2.76
C THR A 51 20.92 1.91 -2.87
N GLN A 52 20.89 2.74 -3.92
CA GLN A 52 21.91 3.75 -4.21
C GLN A 52 21.68 5.10 -3.52
N GLY A 53 20.50 5.30 -2.95
CA GLY A 53 20.06 6.60 -2.41
C GLY A 53 19.53 7.54 -3.49
N VAL A 54 18.58 8.37 -3.12
CA VAL A 54 18.02 9.46 -3.96
C VAL A 54 18.48 10.77 -3.34
N LYS A 55 18.93 11.72 -4.16
CA LYS A 55 19.31 13.04 -3.67
C LYS A 55 18.13 13.72 -2.94
N PRO A 56 18.36 14.38 -1.82
CA PRO A 56 17.30 15.14 -1.13
C PRO A 56 16.60 16.10 -2.10
N GLY A 57 15.26 16.16 -2.04
CA GLY A 57 14.47 17.08 -2.88
C GLY A 57 14.17 16.59 -4.30
N GLN A 58 14.66 15.44 -4.74
CA GLN A 58 14.36 14.91 -6.06
C GLN A 58 13.01 14.17 -6.05
N SER A 59 12.02 14.66 -6.82
CA SER A 59 10.77 13.96 -7.05
C SER A 59 11.04 12.68 -7.86
N LEU A 60 10.45 11.56 -7.42
CA LEU A 60 10.58 10.29 -8.13
C LEU A 60 9.59 10.25 -9.30
N PRO A 61 10.00 9.78 -10.50
CA PRO A 61 9.09 9.63 -11.63
C PRO A 61 7.92 8.71 -11.31
N LYS A 62 6.75 8.98 -11.90
CA LYS A 62 5.61 8.04 -11.84
C LYS A 62 6.02 6.68 -12.46
N GLY A 63 5.50 5.59 -11.93
CA GLY A 63 5.77 4.26 -12.45
C GLY A 63 7.19 3.70 -12.19
N LEU A 64 7.93 4.31 -11.27
CA LEU A 64 9.32 3.91 -10.96
C LEU A 64 9.47 2.43 -10.56
N PHE A 65 8.41 1.84 -10.03
CA PHE A 65 8.38 0.47 -9.54
C PHE A 65 7.59 -0.50 -10.43
N THR A 66 6.90 0.00 -11.45
CA THR A 66 6.00 -0.80 -12.30
C THR A 66 6.49 -0.96 -13.74
N LYS A 67 7.23 0.03 -14.26
CA LYS A 67 7.61 0.13 -15.66
C LYS A 67 8.27 -1.13 -16.25
N GLU A 68 9.19 -1.77 -15.52
CA GLU A 68 9.87 -2.96 -16.03
C GLU A 68 8.95 -4.18 -16.08
N LEU A 69 7.96 -4.25 -15.17
CA LEU A 69 6.91 -5.29 -15.18
C LEU A 69 5.95 -5.05 -16.34
N GLU A 70 5.49 -3.82 -16.51
CA GLU A 70 4.65 -3.39 -17.66
C GLU A 70 5.31 -3.71 -18.99
N VAL A 71 6.59 -3.38 -19.17
CA VAL A 71 7.37 -3.72 -20.35
C VAL A 71 7.47 -5.23 -20.54
N ALA A 72 7.57 -6.02 -19.48
CA ALA A 72 7.60 -7.48 -19.59
C ALA A 72 6.26 -8.04 -20.03
N LEU A 73 5.12 -7.48 -19.60
CA LEU A 73 3.78 -7.83 -20.06
C LEU A 73 3.61 -7.51 -21.57
N VAL A 74 3.88 -6.25 -21.96
CA VAL A 74 3.74 -5.80 -23.36
C VAL A 74 4.62 -6.63 -24.31
N LYS A 75 5.83 -7.01 -23.88
CA LYS A 75 6.76 -7.82 -24.70
C LYS A 75 6.53 -9.33 -24.57
N ASN A 76 5.41 -9.78 -24.03
CA ASN A 76 5.12 -11.21 -23.82
C ASN A 76 6.20 -11.98 -23.06
N ARG A 77 6.96 -11.32 -22.18
CA ARG A 77 7.96 -11.93 -21.31
C ARG A 77 7.38 -12.36 -19.96
N ALA A 78 6.20 -11.86 -19.61
CA ALA A 78 5.35 -12.27 -18.51
C ALA A 78 3.90 -12.31 -18.97
N ASP A 79 3.07 -13.04 -18.22
CA ASP A 79 1.64 -13.21 -18.53
C ASP A 79 0.78 -12.39 -17.56
N LEU A 80 1.22 -12.27 -16.31
CA LEU A 80 0.63 -11.39 -15.33
C LEU A 80 1.73 -10.77 -14.45
N ALA A 81 1.46 -9.60 -13.86
CA ALA A 81 2.33 -8.90 -12.92
C ALA A 81 1.62 -8.65 -11.59
N VAL A 82 2.34 -8.87 -10.49
CA VAL A 82 1.81 -8.76 -9.12
C VAL A 82 2.33 -7.48 -8.48
N HIS A 83 1.39 -6.65 -8.00
CA HIS A 83 1.70 -5.35 -7.40
C HIS A 83 0.95 -5.15 -6.07
N SER A 84 1.56 -4.41 -5.14
CA SER A 84 0.76 -3.71 -4.13
C SER A 84 -0.13 -2.71 -4.86
N LEU A 85 -1.46 -2.81 -4.72
CA LEU A 85 -2.38 -1.98 -5.51
C LEU A 85 -2.15 -0.48 -5.32
N LYS A 86 -1.77 -0.06 -4.12
CA LYS A 86 -1.47 1.35 -3.79
C LYS A 86 -0.29 1.94 -4.54
N ASP A 87 0.60 1.09 -5.08
CA ASP A 87 1.79 1.52 -5.82
C ASP A 87 1.54 1.61 -7.33
N LEU A 88 0.39 1.09 -7.80
CA LEU A 88 -0.04 1.20 -9.20
C LEU A 88 -0.63 2.59 -9.48
N PRO A 89 -0.27 3.22 -10.62
CA PRO A 89 -0.91 4.45 -11.05
C PRO A 89 -2.43 4.22 -11.30
N THR A 90 -3.22 5.28 -11.18
CA THR A 90 -4.67 5.22 -11.47
C THR A 90 -4.95 4.94 -12.93
N GLU A 91 -4.09 5.44 -13.82
CA GLU A 91 -4.10 5.16 -15.26
C GLU A 91 -2.95 4.21 -15.60
N LEU A 92 -3.28 3.08 -16.20
CA LEU A 92 -2.30 2.11 -16.66
C LEU A 92 -1.84 2.43 -18.09
N PRO A 93 -0.65 1.97 -18.51
CA PRO A 93 -0.21 2.10 -19.89
C PRO A 93 -1.19 1.45 -20.87
N ALA A 94 -1.31 2.02 -22.08
CA ALA A 94 -2.15 1.47 -23.14
C ALA A 94 -1.84 -0.01 -23.40
N GLY A 95 -2.90 -0.82 -23.53
CA GLY A 95 -2.82 -2.27 -23.73
C GLY A 95 -2.63 -3.09 -22.47
N LEU A 96 -2.62 -2.45 -21.28
CA LEU A 96 -2.59 -3.10 -19.98
C LEU A 96 -3.83 -2.76 -19.16
N THR A 97 -4.26 -3.71 -18.33
CA THR A 97 -5.42 -3.55 -17.45
C THR A 97 -5.23 -4.30 -16.13
N LEU A 98 -6.04 -3.97 -15.13
CA LEU A 98 -6.17 -4.77 -13.91
C LEU A 98 -7.07 -5.97 -14.21
N GLY A 99 -6.49 -7.16 -14.26
CA GLY A 99 -7.23 -8.41 -14.45
C GLY A 99 -7.90 -8.91 -13.18
N ALA A 100 -7.33 -8.62 -12.00
CA ALA A 100 -7.90 -8.98 -10.71
C ALA A 100 -7.41 -8.08 -9.58
N ILE A 101 -8.24 -7.93 -8.57
CA ILE A 101 -7.88 -7.38 -7.26
C ILE A 101 -8.22 -8.45 -6.21
N THR A 102 -7.22 -8.91 -5.47
CA THR A 102 -7.43 -10.00 -4.51
C THR A 102 -8.08 -9.51 -3.23
N LYS A 103 -8.53 -10.44 -2.38
CA LYS A 103 -9.09 -10.09 -1.07
C LYS A 103 -8.11 -9.18 -0.33
N ARG A 104 -8.63 -8.06 0.16
CA ARG A 104 -7.86 -7.05 0.89
C ARG A 104 -7.40 -7.61 2.23
N GLU A 105 -6.13 -7.42 2.53
CA GLU A 105 -5.56 -7.59 3.86
C GLU A 105 -5.85 -6.35 4.71
N ASP A 106 -5.64 -6.41 6.02
CA ASP A 106 -5.88 -5.31 6.94
C ASP A 106 -5.29 -3.98 6.43
N PRO A 107 -6.12 -2.98 6.10
CA PRO A 107 -5.67 -1.73 5.49
C PRO A 107 -5.07 -0.75 6.50
N ARG A 108 -5.16 -1.02 7.80
CA ARG A 108 -4.75 -0.11 8.87
C ARG A 108 -3.26 0.19 8.82
N GLU A 109 -2.90 1.27 9.49
CA GLU A 109 -1.52 1.62 9.76
C GLU A 109 -1.07 0.98 11.08
N VAL A 110 0.24 0.85 11.25
CA VAL A 110 0.85 0.43 12.51
C VAL A 110 1.88 1.47 12.89
N LEU A 111 1.71 2.04 14.07
CA LEU A 111 2.68 2.90 14.73
C LEU A 111 3.74 2.00 15.36
N LEU A 112 5.02 2.27 15.07
CA LEU A 112 6.16 1.51 15.51
C LEU A 112 7.14 2.41 16.26
N TYR A 113 7.63 1.96 17.41
CA TYR A 113 8.59 2.68 18.25
C TYR A 113 9.39 1.69 19.12
N ARG A 114 10.35 2.16 19.92
CA ARG A 114 11.17 1.31 20.77
C ARG A 114 10.57 1.18 22.16
N ASP A 115 10.76 0.05 22.82
CA ASP A 115 10.43 -0.17 24.21
C ASP A 115 11.51 0.40 25.16
N HIS A 116 11.32 0.25 26.46
CA HIS A 116 12.24 0.73 27.50
C HIS A 116 13.61 0.04 27.53
N SER A 117 13.88 -0.94 26.69
CA SER A 117 15.23 -1.48 26.50
C SER A 117 16.18 -0.45 25.89
N ASP A 118 15.64 0.55 25.20
CA ASP A 118 16.32 1.75 24.73
C ASP A 118 16.00 2.93 25.66
N ARG A 119 16.99 3.80 25.92
CA ARG A 119 16.82 5.02 26.77
C ARG A 119 15.73 5.98 26.24
N ARG A 120 15.37 5.87 24.97
CA ARG A 120 14.35 6.66 24.27
C ARG A 120 13.10 5.82 23.99
N GLY A 121 12.97 4.67 24.61
CA GLY A 121 11.84 3.78 24.44
C GLY A 121 10.68 4.15 25.36
N PHE A 122 9.52 3.59 25.05
CA PHE A 122 8.27 3.86 25.74
C PHE A 122 7.57 2.54 26.09
N ASP A 123 6.55 2.61 26.95
CA ASP A 123 5.73 1.44 27.26
C ASP A 123 5.08 0.85 25.99
N PRO A 124 5.06 -0.49 25.85
CA PRO A 124 4.37 -1.13 24.73
C PRO A 124 2.85 -0.84 24.76
N GLY A 125 2.28 -0.69 23.56
CA GLY A 125 0.83 -0.52 23.38
C GLY A 125 0.33 0.91 23.43
N LEU A 126 1.22 1.91 23.57
CA LEU A 126 0.82 3.32 23.54
C LEU A 126 0.29 3.72 22.15
N THR A 127 -0.79 4.48 22.15
CA THR A 127 -1.41 5.07 20.96
C THR A 127 -0.71 6.36 20.53
N ILE A 128 -1.09 6.91 19.36
CA ILE A 128 -0.59 8.21 18.89
C ILE A 128 -0.83 9.32 19.94
N ALA A 129 -1.98 9.29 20.60
CA ALA A 129 -2.35 10.30 21.60
C ALA A 129 -1.55 10.18 22.91
N GLU A 130 -1.17 8.97 23.30
CA GLU A 130 -0.49 8.68 24.57
C GLU A 130 1.02 8.84 24.51
N LEU A 131 1.62 8.76 23.32
CA LEU A 131 3.04 8.99 23.15
C LEU A 131 3.42 10.43 23.53
N PRO A 132 4.65 10.67 24.06
CA PRO A 132 5.10 11.98 24.51
C PRO A 132 5.07 13.08 23.43
N ALA A 133 5.16 14.32 23.91
CA ALA A 133 5.30 15.49 23.03
C ALA A 133 6.69 15.56 22.38
N ASN A 134 6.76 16.29 21.26
CA ASN A 134 8.00 16.62 20.55
C ASN A 134 8.79 15.40 20.01
N LEU A 135 8.12 14.28 19.71
CA LEU A 135 8.77 13.13 19.09
C LEU A 135 9.16 13.40 17.64
N THR A 136 10.24 12.76 17.21
CA THR A 136 10.64 12.69 15.80
C THR A 136 10.07 11.41 15.17
N VAL A 137 9.09 11.57 14.29
CA VAL A 137 8.42 10.47 13.62
C VAL A 137 8.83 10.42 12.14
N ALA A 138 9.33 9.27 11.70
CA ALA A 138 9.91 9.11 10.39
C ALA A 138 8.89 8.58 9.37
N THR A 139 8.59 9.38 8.34
CA THR A 139 7.79 8.95 7.18
C THR A 139 8.09 9.80 5.95
N SER A 140 8.21 9.16 4.77
CA SER A 140 8.31 9.86 3.48
C SER A 140 6.95 9.91 2.74
N SER A 141 5.86 9.52 3.41
CA SER A 141 4.52 9.59 2.84
C SER A 141 3.87 10.93 3.16
N PRO A 142 3.59 11.79 2.16
CA PRO A 142 2.89 13.07 2.40
C PRO A 142 1.54 12.88 3.10
N ARG A 143 0.82 11.83 2.75
CA ARG A 143 -0.46 11.46 3.38
C ARG A 143 -0.30 11.17 4.88
N ARG A 144 0.69 10.35 5.26
CA ARG A 144 0.96 10.05 6.68
C ARG A 144 1.43 11.29 7.43
N LYS A 145 2.37 12.04 6.83
CA LYS A 145 2.87 13.29 7.41
C LYS A 145 1.73 14.24 7.75
N ALA A 146 0.83 14.48 6.79
CA ALA A 146 -0.28 15.42 6.98
C ALA A 146 -1.23 14.96 8.09
N GLN A 147 -1.61 13.67 8.12
CA GLN A 147 -2.49 13.13 9.15
C GLN A 147 -1.82 13.11 10.53
N LEU A 148 -0.53 12.77 10.61
CA LEU A 148 0.22 12.79 11.88
C LEU A 148 0.32 14.21 12.44
N LEU A 149 0.64 15.21 11.62
CA LEU A 149 0.72 16.61 12.05
C LEU A 149 -0.67 17.18 12.44
N ARG A 150 -1.75 16.67 11.86
CA ARG A 150 -3.11 16.99 12.31
C ARG A 150 -3.38 16.46 13.72
N LEU A 151 -2.98 15.23 13.99
CA LEU A 151 -3.19 14.57 15.29
C LEU A 151 -2.22 15.09 16.37
N ARG A 152 -0.98 15.34 15.96
CA ARG A 152 0.14 15.72 16.82
C ARG A 152 0.96 16.83 16.15
N PRO A 153 0.49 18.08 16.21
CA PRO A 153 1.21 19.23 15.62
C PRO A 153 2.54 19.53 16.33
N ASP A 154 2.72 18.96 17.52
CA ASP A 154 3.95 19.01 18.30
C ASP A 154 5.05 18.06 17.84
N TRP A 155 4.76 17.10 16.92
CA TRP A 155 5.75 16.15 16.45
C TRP A 155 6.59 16.70 15.29
N ASN A 156 7.86 16.29 15.26
CA ASN A 156 8.76 16.55 14.15
C ASN A 156 8.69 15.41 13.13
N ILE A 157 8.37 15.69 11.86
CA ILE A 157 8.26 14.65 10.83
C ILE A 157 9.48 14.69 9.92
N VAL A 158 10.25 13.59 9.91
CA VAL A 158 11.44 13.40 9.10
C VAL A 158 11.26 12.34 8.03
N GLU A 159 12.09 12.35 6.97
CA GLU A 159 12.04 11.35 5.92
C GLU A 159 12.70 10.02 6.36
N ILE A 160 12.07 8.90 5.97
CA ILE A 160 12.65 7.56 6.05
C ILE A 160 12.40 6.82 4.74
N ARG A 161 13.44 6.20 4.20
CA ARG A 161 13.38 5.42 2.96
C ARG A 161 13.93 4.02 3.18
N GLY A 162 13.53 3.09 2.30
CA GLY A 162 13.90 1.69 2.35
C GLY A 162 12.66 0.79 2.33
N ASN A 163 12.89 -0.51 2.23
CA ASN A 163 11.85 -1.53 2.42
C ASN A 163 11.46 -1.66 3.91
N VAL A 164 10.50 -2.53 4.21
CA VAL A 164 9.98 -2.67 5.59
C VAL A 164 11.10 -3.05 6.58
N PRO A 165 11.90 -4.13 6.38
CA PRO A 165 13.01 -4.44 7.28
C PRO A 165 13.99 -3.27 7.45
N THR A 166 14.44 -2.64 6.37
CA THR A 166 15.37 -1.50 6.44
C THR A 166 14.83 -0.33 7.30
N ARG A 167 13.50 -0.10 7.30
CA ARG A 167 12.90 0.96 8.13
C ARG A 167 12.84 0.55 9.59
N LEU A 168 12.63 -0.73 9.89
CA LEU A 168 12.72 -1.27 11.27
C LEU A 168 14.14 -1.16 11.79
N ASP A 169 15.14 -1.54 10.97
CA ASP A 169 16.55 -1.38 11.33
C ASP A 169 16.89 0.09 11.64
N LYS A 170 16.44 1.03 10.78
CA LYS A 170 16.66 2.46 11.02
C LYS A 170 15.99 2.95 12.30
N LEU A 171 14.76 2.51 12.57
CA LEU A 171 14.08 2.82 13.84
C LEU A 171 14.89 2.32 15.03
N ALA A 172 15.47 1.12 14.94
CA ALA A 172 16.23 0.52 16.03
C ALA A 172 17.59 1.23 16.28
N ILE A 173 18.29 1.63 15.21
CA ILE A 173 19.68 2.12 15.33
C ILE A 173 19.84 3.64 15.29
N ASP A 174 18.88 4.37 14.65
CA ASP A 174 19.01 5.83 14.48
C ASP A 174 18.48 6.55 15.73
N PRO A 175 19.37 7.20 16.52
CA PRO A 175 18.95 7.88 17.74
C PRO A 175 18.09 9.14 17.49
N GLN A 176 17.97 9.59 16.25
CA GLN A 176 17.15 10.75 15.89
C GLN A 176 15.72 10.38 15.56
N ILE A 177 15.39 9.09 15.44
CA ILE A 177 14.05 8.60 15.11
C ILE A 177 13.43 7.96 16.35
N ASP A 178 12.28 8.48 16.81
CA ASP A 178 11.54 7.93 17.93
C ASP A 178 10.48 6.90 17.48
N ALA A 179 9.82 7.17 16.35
CA ALA A 179 8.76 6.33 15.83
C ALA A 179 8.70 6.34 14.29
N THR A 180 8.02 5.37 13.72
CA THR A 180 7.65 5.34 12.29
C THR A 180 6.26 4.73 12.12
N VAL A 181 5.68 4.88 10.92
CA VAL A 181 4.37 4.30 10.59
C VAL A 181 4.48 3.45 9.35
N LEU A 182 4.04 2.19 9.44
CA LEU A 182 4.01 1.24 8.32
C LEU A 182 2.60 0.68 8.11
N ALA A 183 2.33 0.16 6.90
CA ALA A 183 1.07 -0.50 6.59
C ALA A 183 1.03 -1.90 7.22
N HIS A 184 0.00 -2.22 7.98
CA HIS A 184 -0.19 -3.52 8.65
C HIS A 184 -0.13 -4.68 7.65
N ALA A 185 -0.80 -4.56 6.51
CA ALA A 185 -0.73 -5.57 5.45
C ALA A 185 0.70 -5.88 4.97
N GLY A 186 1.61 -4.89 5.01
CA GLY A 186 3.02 -5.10 4.66
C GLY A 186 3.76 -5.89 5.72
N LEU A 187 3.50 -5.62 6.99
CA LEU A 187 4.08 -6.37 8.12
C LEU A 187 3.60 -7.82 8.10
N ARG A 188 2.30 -8.05 8.02
CA ARG A 188 1.71 -9.40 8.00
C ARG A 188 2.23 -10.27 6.84
N ARG A 189 2.44 -9.70 5.65
CA ARG A 189 2.99 -10.42 4.49
C ARG A 189 4.46 -10.80 4.64
N LEU A 190 5.14 -10.19 5.58
CA LEU A 190 6.52 -10.52 5.96
C LEU A 190 6.57 -11.37 7.24
N ASP A 191 5.42 -11.92 7.65
CA ASP A 191 5.28 -12.71 8.88
C ASP A 191 5.67 -11.92 10.15
N PHE A 192 5.47 -10.59 10.12
CA PHE A 192 5.64 -9.72 11.29
C PHE A 192 4.29 -9.51 11.96
N GLU A 193 4.19 -9.90 13.21
CA GLU A 193 2.95 -9.90 13.98
C GLU A 193 2.97 -8.81 15.07
N ALA A 194 1.99 -7.90 15.03
CA ALA A 194 1.72 -6.97 16.11
C ALA A 194 0.94 -7.71 17.21
N GLY A 195 1.62 -8.02 18.29
CA GLY A 195 1.05 -8.75 19.42
C GLY A 195 0.06 -7.89 20.23
N LYS A 196 -0.84 -8.56 20.98
CA LYS A 196 -1.77 -7.88 21.90
C LYS A 196 -1.07 -7.19 23.08
N ASP A 197 0.16 -7.58 23.35
CA ASP A 197 1.04 -6.97 24.35
C ASP A 197 1.78 -5.72 23.84
N GLY A 198 1.47 -5.27 22.62
CA GLY A 198 2.06 -4.08 22.04
C GLY A 198 3.45 -4.27 21.44
N LEU A 199 3.93 -5.51 21.28
CA LEU A 199 5.24 -5.81 20.69
C LEU A 199 5.10 -6.33 19.26
N LEU A 200 6.04 -5.97 18.40
CA LEU A 200 6.18 -6.54 17.06
C LEU A 200 7.09 -7.77 17.12
N ARG A 201 6.69 -8.85 16.45
CA ARG A 201 7.44 -10.12 16.38
C ARG A 201 7.66 -10.56 14.95
N GLY A 202 8.76 -11.28 14.71
CA GLY A 202 9.14 -11.86 13.41
C GLY A 202 10.65 -11.99 13.30
N ASP A 203 11.14 -12.85 12.41
CA ASP A 203 12.58 -13.21 12.33
C ASP A 203 13.51 -12.03 12.06
N ALA A 204 13.04 -11.00 11.34
CA ALA A 204 13.85 -9.82 11.00
C ALA A 204 13.34 -8.55 11.74
N VAL A 205 12.66 -8.72 12.85
CA VAL A 205 12.21 -7.60 13.69
C VAL A 205 13.27 -7.36 14.76
N PRO A 206 13.81 -6.12 14.89
CA PRO A 206 14.70 -5.77 15.98
C PRO A 206 14.02 -5.94 17.34
N ASP A 207 14.78 -6.48 18.32
CA ASP A 207 14.28 -6.64 19.68
C ASP A 207 13.78 -5.33 20.26
N GLY A 208 12.73 -5.37 21.09
CA GLY A 208 12.15 -4.19 21.71
C GLY A 208 11.35 -3.29 20.77
N THR A 209 11.01 -3.77 19.57
CA THR A 209 10.12 -3.03 18.68
C THR A 209 8.67 -3.12 19.16
N CYS A 210 8.09 -1.99 19.54
CA CYS A 210 6.67 -1.85 19.86
C CYS A 210 5.84 -1.63 18.60
N ALA A 211 4.58 -2.09 18.63
CA ALA A 211 3.63 -1.98 17.53
C ALA A 211 2.21 -1.72 18.04
N THR A 212 1.65 -0.59 17.67
CA THR A 212 0.25 -0.25 17.94
C THR A 212 -0.52 -0.08 16.63
N ILE A 213 -1.60 -0.84 16.47
CA ILE A 213 -2.47 -0.74 15.28
C ILE A 213 -3.29 0.54 15.42
N VAL A 214 -3.24 1.37 14.37
CA VAL A 214 -3.96 2.65 14.30
C VAL A 214 -5.27 2.44 13.54
N GLU A 215 -6.39 2.75 14.16
CA GLU A 215 -7.70 2.56 13.53
C GLU A 215 -7.93 3.50 12.34
N THR A 216 -8.73 3.05 11.37
CA THR A 216 -9.03 3.83 10.16
C THR A 216 -9.78 5.13 10.45
N SER A 217 -10.49 5.20 11.58
CA SER A 217 -11.13 6.43 12.06
C SER A 217 -10.14 7.48 12.56
N GLU A 218 -8.96 7.06 12.98
CA GLU A 218 -7.88 7.94 13.44
C GLU A 218 -6.97 8.33 12.28
N MET A 219 -6.63 7.36 11.43
CA MET A 219 -5.74 7.56 10.29
C MET A 219 -6.20 6.79 9.06
N LEU A 220 -6.76 7.50 8.07
CA LEU A 220 -7.21 6.88 6.83
C LEU A 220 -6.03 6.33 6.03
N PRO A 221 -6.15 5.08 5.52
CA PRO A 221 -5.10 4.46 4.73
C PRO A 221 -4.92 5.09 3.35
N CYS A 222 -3.87 4.68 2.66
CA CYS A 222 -3.67 4.99 1.26
C CYS A 222 -4.72 4.25 0.41
N VAL A 223 -5.17 4.88 -0.67
CA VAL A 223 -5.98 4.23 -1.71
C VAL A 223 -5.36 2.89 -2.13
N GLY A 224 -6.14 1.82 -2.10
CA GLY A 224 -5.70 0.46 -2.43
C GLY A 224 -4.80 -0.22 -1.39
N GLN A 225 -4.58 0.39 -0.20
CA GLN A 225 -3.76 -0.24 0.83
C GLN A 225 -4.35 -1.59 1.27
N GLY A 226 -3.48 -2.60 1.43
CA GLY A 226 -3.87 -3.95 1.79
C GLY A 226 -4.27 -4.85 0.61
N ALA A 227 -4.62 -4.28 -0.55
CA ALA A 227 -4.97 -5.06 -1.74
C ALA A 227 -3.74 -5.37 -2.62
N ILE A 228 -3.79 -6.52 -3.30
CA ILE A 228 -2.86 -6.90 -4.37
C ILE A 228 -3.61 -6.72 -5.69
N GLY A 229 -3.00 -5.97 -6.62
CA GLY A 229 -3.45 -5.85 -8.00
C GLY A 229 -2.69 -6.81 -8.91
N ILE A 230 -3.40 -7.47 -9.79
CA ILE A 230 -2.85 -8.33 -10.84
C ILE A 230 -3.04 -7.61 -12.16
N GLU A 231 -1.95 -7.15 -12.77
CA GLU A 231 -1.92 -6.47 -14.04
C GLU A 231 -1.67 -7.46 -15.17
N ILE A 232 -2.41 -7.30 -16.26
CA ILE A 232 -2.37 -8.20 -17.44
C ILE A 232 -2.44 -7.39 -18.72
N ARG A 233 -2.19 -8.02 -19.86
CA ARG A 233 -2.53 -7.45 -21.17
C ARG A 233 -4.05 -7.39 -21.34
N GLU A 234 -4.56 -6.29 -21.86
CA GLU A 234 -5.99 -6.04 -22.05
C GLU A 234 -6.66 -7.10 -22.96
N ASN A 235 -5.98 -7.52 -24.00
CA ASN A 235 -6.51 -8.46 -25.01
C ASN A 235 -6.14 -9.93 -24.75
N ASP A 236 -5.69 -10.27 -23.53
CA ASP A 236 -5.34 -11.66 -23.19
C ASP A 236 -6.51 -12.36 -22.49
N GLU A 237 -7.48 -12.83 -23.27
CA GLU A 237 -8.68 -13.51 -22.74
C GLU A 237 -8.36 -14.72 -21.87
N ARG A 238 -7.27 -15.46 -22.18
CA ARG A 238 -6.85 -16.62 -21.41
C ARG A 238 -6.47 -16.22 -20.00
N ILE A 239 -5.64 -15.20 -19.85
CA ILE A 239 -5.20 -14.70 -18.56
C ILE A 239 -6.34 -13.96 -17.85
N ALA A 240 -7.18 -13.23 -18.57
CA ALA A 240 -8.37 -12.58 -18.00
C ALA A 240 -9.31 -13.59 -17.34
N LYS A 241 -9.60 -14.74 -17.97
CA LYS A 241 -10.40 -15.84 -17.39
C LYS A 241 -9.76 -16.42 -16.13
N LEU A 242 -8.43 -16.54 -16.08
CA LEU A 242 -7.71 -16.94 -14.87
C LEU A 242 -7.88 -15.90 -13.77
N CYS A 243 -7.70 -14.64 -14.08
CA CYS A 243 -7.83 -13.53 -13.13
C CYS A 243 -9.23 -13.43 -12.51
N GLN A 244 -10.29 -13.70 -13.25
CA GLN A 244 -11.66 -13.74 -12.72
C GLN A 244 -11.82 -14.68 -11.50
N ARG A 245 -11.07 -15.79 -11.46
CA ARG A 245 -11.08 -16.75 -10.33
C ARG A 245 -10.24 -16.32 -9.15
N LEU A 246 -9.33 -15.36 -9.35
CA LEU A 246 -8.49 -14.78 -8.30
C LEU A 246 -9.09 -13.49 -7.73
N ASN A 247 -10.04 -12.90 -8.46
CA ASN A 247 -10.64 -11.63 -8.10
C ASN A 247 -11.57 -11.74 -6.89
N HIS A 248 -11.54 -10.73 -6.02
CA HIS A 248 -12.46 -10.59 -4.90
C HIS A 248 -13.38 -9.39 -5.14
N PHE A 249 -14.63 -9.66 -5.48
CA PHE A 249 -15.59 -8.65 -5.93
C PHE A 249 -15.71 -7.46 -4.98
N ASN A 250 -15.93 -7.68 -3.68
CA ASN A 250 -16.09 -6.57 -2.72
C ASN A 250 -14.81 -5.71 -2.62
N THR A 251 -13.63 -6.31 -2.71
CA THR A 251 -12.37 -5.53 -2.73
C THR A 251 -12.23 -4.77 -4.04
N GLN A 252 -12.63 -5.36 -5.16
CA GLN A 252 -12.58 -4.72 -6.46
C GLN A 252 -13.42 -3.45 -6.49
N VAL A 253 -14.72 -3.52 -6.16
CA VAL A 253 -15.60 -2.35 -6.19
C VAL A 253 -15.14 -1.25 -5.23
N CYS A 254 -14.64 -1.61 -4.04
CA CYS A 254 -14.04 -0.66 -3.11
C CYS A 254 -12.80 0.02 -3.69
N ALA A 255 -11.89 -0.77 -4.26
CA ALA A 255 -10.65 -0.26 -4.84
C ALA A 255 -10.90 0.60 -6.09
N GLU A 256 -11.90 0.27 -6.90
CA GLU A 256 -12.33 1.09 -8.04
C GLU A 256 -12.84 2.45 -7.59
N ALA A 257 -13.68 2.50 -6.54
CA ALA A 257 -14.15 3.76 -5.96
C ALA A 257 -12.99 4.60 -5.41
N GLU A 258 -12.10 3.98 -4.64
CA GLU A 258 -10.91 4.65 -4.10
C GLU A 258 -9.99 5.19 -5.20
N ARG A 259 -9.74 4.41 -6.27
CA ARG A 259 -8.89 4.82 -7.40
C ARG A 259 -9.54 5.93 -8.23
N SER A 260 -10.86 5.88 -8.41
CA SER A 260 -11.62 6.97 -9.06
C SER A 260 -11.50 8.28 -8.26
N PHE A 261 -11.65 8.23 -6.94
CA PHE A 261 -11.41 9.37 -6.07
C PHE A 261 -10.00 9.92 -6.22
N LEU A 262 -8.97 9.09 -6.14
CA LEU A 262 -7.57 9.51 -6.26
C LEU A 262 -7.29 10.16 -7.62
N SER A 263 -7.82 9.58 -8.70
CA SER A 263 -7.71 10.12 -10.06
C SER A 263 -8.38 11.48 -10.18
N ALA A 264 -9.61 11.59 -9.67
CA ALA A 264 -10.39 12.84 -9.68
C ALA A 264 -9.72 13.94 -8.86
N MET A 265 -9.03 13.60 -7.77
CA MET A 265 -8.22 14.55 -6.99
C MET A 265 -6.94 15.02 -7.72
N GLY A 266 -6.68 14.49 -8.94
CA GLY A 266 -5.44 14.78 -9.69
C GLY A 266 -4.20 14.19 -9.03
N GLY A 267 -4.38 13.27 -8.09
CA GLY A 267 -3.34 12.75 -7.23
C GLY A 267 -2.72 11.45 -7.71
N GLY A 268 -1.63 11.10 -7.07
CA GLY A 268 -0.92 9.83 -7.16
C GLY A 268 -0.38 9.47 -5.78
N CYS A 269 0.51 8.47 -5.71
CA CYS A 269 1.10 7.99 -4.44
C CYS A 269 1.81 9.08 -3.60
N GLN A 270 2.10 10.25 -4.19
CA GLN A 270 2.77 11.39 -3.54
C GLN A 270 1.79 12.48 -3.09
N SER A 271 0.49 12.30 -3.27
CA SER A 271 -0.50 13.29 -2.86
C SER A 271 -0.92 13.09 -1.40
N PRO A 272 -1.17 14.16 -0.63
CA PRO A 272 -1.66 14.07 0.73
C PRO A 272 -3.18 13.77 0.76
N VAL A 273 -3.56 12.68 0.08
CA VAL A 273 -4.93 12.22 -0.10
C VAL A 273 -5.09 10.84 0.52
N ALA A 274 -6.18 10.62 1.23
CA ALA A 274 -6.53 9.33 1.81
C ALA A 274 -7.98 8.98 1.54
N ALA A 275 -8.27 7.70 1.33
CA ALA A 275 -9.63 7.19 1.27
C ALA A 275 -9.63 5.70 1.59
N HIS A 276 -10.74 5.24 2.15
CA HIS A 276 -10.96 3.82 2.43
C HIS A 276 -12.42 3.45 2.20
N ALA A 277 -12.66 2.58 1.24
CA ALA A 277 -13.98 2.06 0.93
C ALA A 277 -14.19 0.68 1.57
N GLU A 278 -15.37 0.47 2.11
CA GLU A 278 -15.83 -0.82 2.63
C GLU A 278 -17.24 -1.13 2.12
N VAL A 279 -17.51 -2.41 1.88
CA VAL A 279 -18.88 -2.86 1.63
C VAL A 279 -19.56 -3.12 2.98
N ARG A 280 -20.58 -2.31 3.28
CA ARG A 280 -21.42 -2.42 4.46
C ARG A 280 -22.90 -2.53 4.02
N ARG A 281 -23.60 -3.60 4.43
CA ARG A 281 -25.03 -3.81 4.08
C ARG A 281 -25.29 -3.62 2.58
N GLU A 282 -24.48 -4.27 1.74
CA GLU A 282 -24.57 -4.27 0.27
C GLU A 282 -24.36 -2.90 -0.41
N LYS A 283 -23.82 -1.94 0.31
CA LYS A 283 -23.43 -0.61 -0.22
C LYS A 283 -21.96 -0.33 0.03
N ILE A 284 -21.36 0.47 -0.82
CA ILE A 284 -20.03 1.04 -0.59
C ILE A 284 -20.18 2.21 0.37
N HIS A 285 -19.46 2.15 1.49
CA HIS A 285 -19.28 3.28 2.40
C HIS A 285 -17.83 3.75 2.30
N MET A 286 -17.60 5.02 1.99
CA MET A 286 -16.29 5.52 1.66
C MET A 286 -16.03 6.91 2.26
N PRO A 287 -15.32 7.00 3.40
CA PRO A 287 -14.69 8.22 3.85
C PRO A 287 -13.46 8.55 3.00
N GLY A 288 -13.22 9.82 2.79
CA GLY A 288 -12.02 10.33 2.13
C GLY A 288 -11.67 11.72 2.61
N LEU A 289 -10.39 12.04 2.51
CA LEU A 289 -9.86 13.34 2.89
C LEU A 289 -8.71 13.77 1.98
N SER A 290 -8.50 15.09 1.92
CA SER A 290 -7.38 15.72 1.25
C SER A 290 -6.84 16.85 2.10
N PHE A 291 -5.53 17.00 2.10
CA PHE A 291 -4.86 18.13 2.72
C PHE A 291 -4.45 19.10 1.62
N GLY A 292 -4.84 20.37 1.78
CA GLY A 292 -4.38 21.47 0.97
C GLY A 292 -3.00 22.01 1.42
N ASP A 293 -2.67 23.21 0.98
CA ASP A 293 -1.46 23.89 1.45
C ASP A 293 -1.65 24.29 2.91
N GLY A 294 -0.75 23.83 3.78
CA GLY A 294 -0.77 24.11 5.22
C GLY A 294 -1.56 23.10 6.05
N ALA A 295 -2.21 23.56 7.13
CA ALA A 295 -2.95 22.71 8.06
C ALA A 295 -4.42 22.47 7.65
N GLN A 296 -4.87 23.04 6.53
CA GLN A 296 -6.25 22.89 6.07
C GLN A 296 -6.43 21.48 5.48
N TYR A 297 -7.49 20.81 5.88
CA TYR A 297 -7.90 19.54 5.30
C TYR A 297 -9.41 19.53 5.11
N ASN A 298 -9.86 18.82 4.11
CA ASN A 298 -11.26 18.58 3.86
C ASN A 298 -11.53 17.09 3.87
N GLU A 299 -12.64 16.72 4.48
CA GLU A 299 -13.11 15.36 4.53
C GLU A 299 -14.57 15.28 4.12
N ALA A 300 -14.96 14.17 3.53
CA ALA A 300 -16.33 13.85 3.21
C ALA A 300 -16.54 12.34 3.31
N ILE A 301 -17.81 11.93 3.38
CA ILE A 301 -18.20 10.52 3.39
C ILE A 301 -19.32 10.35 2.37
N VAL A 302 -19.15 9.37 1.48
CA VAL A 302 -20.19 8.99 0.52
C VAL A 302 -20.62 7.54 0.75
N THR A 303 -21.88 7.26 0.38
CA THR A 303 -22.43 5.90 0.39
C THR A 303 -23.22 5.70 -0.90
N GLY A 304 -23.00 4.57 -1.59
CA GLY A 304 -23.65 4.27 -2.87
C GLY A 304 -23.71 2.79 -3.19
N GLU A 305 -24.27 2.47 -4.35
CA GLU A 305 -24.44 1.10 -4.81
C GLU A 305 -23.12 0.48 -5.31
N LEU A 306 -23.01 -0.86 -5.27
CA LEU A 306 -21.80 -1.56 -5.67
C LEU A 306 -21.43 -1.39 -7.15
N ASN A 307 -22.43 -1.22 -8.00
CA ASN A 307 -22.27 -1.02 -9.45
C ASN A 307 -21.95 0.42 -9.84
N GLU A 308 -21.91 1.36 -8.88
CA GLU A 308 -21.62 2.78 -9.09
C GLU A 308 -20.27 3.19 -8.52
N SER A 309 -19.35 2.22 -8.29
CA SER A 309 -18.08 2.43 -7.61
C SER A 309 -17.27 3.64 -8.14
N GLN A 310 -17.16 3.77 -9.47
CA GLN A 310 -16.41 4.88 -10.09
C GLN A 310 -17.10 6.23 -9.90
N ALA A 311 -18.42 6.27 -10.09
CA ALA A 311 -19.21 7.50 -9.88
C ALA A 311 -19.16 7.94 -8.41
N LEU A 312 -19.17 6.99 -7.49
CA LEU A 312 -19.05 7.27 -6.06
C LEU A 312 -17.69 7.89 -5.70
N GLY A 313 -16.60 7.39 -6.28
CA GLY A 313 -15.28 7.98 -6.10
C GLY A 313 -15.20 9.42 -6.63
N GLN A 314 -15.81 9.70 -7.80
CA GLN A 314 -15.93 11.05 -8.34
C GLN A 314 -16.74 11.96 -7.41
N ALA A 315 -17.90 11.50 -6.94
CA ALA A 315 -18.75 12.27 -6.04
C ALA A 315 -18.05 12.63 -4.73
N LEU A 316 -17.25 11.72 -4.17
CA LEU A 316 -16.42 12.01 -3.01
C LEU A 316 -15.38 13.11 -3.31
N ALA A 317 -14.73 13.05 -4.47
CA ALA A 317 -13.75 14.06 -4.86
C ALA A 317 -14.40 15.46 -5.01
N ASP A 318 -15.59 15.51 -5.59
CA ASP A 318 -16.33 16.78 -5.78
C ASP A 318 -16.71 17.38 -4.40
N GLN A 319 -17.16 16.55 -3.45
CA GLN A 319 -17.47 17.02 -2.09
C GLN A 319 -16.22 17.50 -1.35
N VAL A 320 -15.12 16.74 -1.43
CA VAL A 320 -13.85 17.12 -0.78
C VAL A 320 -13.30 18.41 -1.37
N LYS A 321 -13.41 18.62 -2.69
CA LYS A 321 -12.97 19.86 -3.37
C LYS A 321 -13.85 21.06 -3.09
N ALA A 322 -15.17 20.87 -2.97
CA ALA A 322 -16.11 21.97 -2.70
C ALA A 322 -15.90 22.61 -1.33
N ASN A 323 -15.24 21.92 -0.43
CA ASN A 323 -14.91 22.39 0.91
C ASN A 323 -13.47 22.97 0.99
N LEU A 324 -12.68 22.96 -0.10
CA LEU A 324 -11.38 23.63 -0.23
C LEU A 324 -11.58 25.10 -0.62
#